data_088ed91c4d08c68f4ba689ef608d9e24
#
_entry.id   088ed91c4d08c68f4ba689ef608d9e24
#
_cell.length_a   1.000
_cell.length_b   1.000
_cell.length_c   1.000
_cell.angle_alpha   90.00
_cell.angle_beta   90.00
_cell.angle_gamma   90.00
#
_symmetry.space_group_name_H-M   'P 1'
#
loop_
_entity.id
_entity.type
_entity.pdbx_description
1 polymer ?
#
loop_
_entity_poly.entity_id
_entity_poly.type
_entity_poly.pdbx_seq_one_letter_code
_entity_poly.pdbx_strand_id
1 'polypeptide(L)'
;MVTSPLKDLNLMPGFHDRLVQCAANYHDGSPDERVYGEYLHRSQNMNQGFGGFVLGFLVDWGSLARTFPKEGLTGLQANLEQWYVEHEGIVARLSNSPLWETDLRDVGFDICELFDSLKRVRQPIVRGRKRAFGSTAAGKTLHLLMPELCVIWDEKVVRKNVGLNGDAWSYLRYLRAQKTILEKAVRDASEQNHFDARAGVQWIERTHRVRRDNVTPLSFDEPATKILDEAMYDPDFVRLEVRPLLEVDTNTSILPTVTY
;
A
#
# COMPACT_ATOMS: atom_id res chain seq x y z
N MET A 1 37.08 3.20 -17.75
CA MET A 1 36.35 1.96 -17.50
C MET A 1 36.26 1.77 -15.99
N VAL A 2 35.13 2.08 -15.40
CA VAL A 2 34.89 1.84 -13.97
C VAL A 2 34.23 0.47 -13.88
N THR A 3 35.00 -0.53 -13.44
CA THR A 3 34.48 -1.86 -13.18
C THR A 3 33.55 -1.80 -11.99
N SER A 4 32.30 -2.15 -12.22
CA SER A 4 31.26 -2.27 -11.16
C SER A 4 31.69 -3.32 -10.13
N PRO A 5 31.74 -2.97 -8.81
CA PRO A 5 32.25 -3.89 -7.78
C PRO A 5 31.24 -4.97 -7.34
N LEU A 6 30.14 -5.18 -8.06
CA LEU A 6 29.05 -6.10 -7.65
C LEU A 6 29.07 -7.48 -8.35
N LYS A 7 30.13 -7.85 -9.08
CA LYS A 7 30.13 -9.09 -9.87
C LYS A 7 30.68 -10.35 -9.20
N ASP A 8 31.21 -10.29 -7.98
CA ASP A 8 31.96 -11.43 -7.40
C ASP A 8 31.45 -11.97 -6.04
N LEU A 9 30.19 -11.76 -5.68
CA LEU A 9 29.61 -12.43 -4.52
C LEU A 9 28.54 -13.42 -4.99
N ASN A 10 28.93 -14.68 -5.15
CA ASN A 10 28.07 -15.88 -5.24
C ASN A 10 27.33 -16.17 -3.90
N LEU A 11 26.92 -15.14 -3.19
CA LEU A 11 26.03 -15.26 -2.04
C LEU A 11 24.61 -15.31 -2.58
N MET A 12 23.82 -16.29 -2.15
CA MET A 12 22.38 -16.26 -2.40
C MET A 12 21.88 -14.89 -1.95
N PRO A 13 21.13 -14.17 -2.80
CA PRO A 13 20.62 -12.86 -2.42
C PRO A 13 19.82 -12.98 -1.12
N GLY A 14 20.05 -12.09 -0.17
CA GLY A 14 19.32 -12.03 1.08
C GLY A 14 17.82 -11.88 0.85
N PHE A 15 17.02 -12.05 1.88
CA PHE A 15 15.57 -11.91 1.75
C PHE A 15 15.17 -10.51 1.29
N HIS A 16 15.83 -9.47 1.84
CA HIS A 16 15.61 -8.09 1.44
C HIS A 16 15.98 -7.85 -0.02
N ASP A 17 17.03 -8.45 -0.54
CA ASP A 17 17.42 -8.37 -1.96
C ASP A 17 16.36 -8.97 -2.87
N ARG A 18 15.77 -10.11 -2.47
CA ARG A 18 14.66 -10.74 -3.23
C ARG A 18 13.44 -9.87 -3.23
N LEU A 19 13.05 -9.29 -2.09
CA LEU A 19 11.92 -8.36 -1.99
C LEU A 19 12.09 -7.19 -2.97
N VAL A 20 13.23 -6.50 -2.87
CA VAL A 20 13.55 -5.34 -3.73
C VAL A 20 13.62 -5.73 -5.20
N GLN A 21 14.17 -6.92 -5.52
CA GLN A 21 14.23 -7.40 -6.91
C GLN A 21 12.83 -7.71 -7.47
N CYS A 22 11.96 -8.36 -6.70
CA CYS A 22 10.59 -8.64 -7.12
C CYS A 22 9.81 -7.34 -7.36
N ALA A 23 9.94 -6.36 -6.47
CA ALA A 23 9.32 -5.06 -6.63
C ALA A 23 9.87 -4.33 -7.88
N ALA A 24 11.19 -4.27 -8.06
CA ALA A 24 11.82 -3.60 -9.20
C ALA A 24 11.44 -4.24 -10.55
N ASN A 25 11.15 -5.54 -10.59
CA ASN A 25 10.73 -6.24 -11.81
C ASN A 25 9.28 -5.90 -12.24
N TYR A 26 8.48 -5.33 -11.34
CA TYR A 26 7.10 -4.94 -11.64
C TYR A 26 7.01 -3.81 -12.68
N HIS A 27 8.07 -3.04 -12.85
CA HIS A 27 8.04 -1.83 -13.66
C HIS A 27 8.28 -2.09 -15.13
N ASP A 28 7.22 -2.00 -15.89
CA ASP A 28 7.21 -1.97 -17.35
C ASP A 28 7.15 -0.55 -17.95
N GLY A 29 7.45 0.49 -17.15
CA GLY A 29 7.41 1.88 -17.56
C GLY A 29 6.00 2.49 -17.60
N SER A 30 5.10 2.02 -16.74
CA SER A 30 3.75 2.57 -16.67
C SER A 30 3.78 4.05 -16.24
N PRO A 31 2.91 4.92 -16.83
CA PRO A 31 2.81 6.32 -16.41
C PRO A 31 2.31 6.51 -14.97
N ASP A 32 1.82 5.43 -14.35
CA ASP A 32 1.17 5.44 -13.04
C ASP A 32 2.13 5.85 -11.90
N GLU A 33 3.42 5.61 -12.06
CA GLU A 33 4.43 5.89 -11.02
C GLU A 33 4.77 7.36 -10.87
N ARG A 34 4.92 8.05 -12.00
CA ARG A 34 5.12 9.51 -11.97
C ARG A 34 3.93 10.19 -11.29
N VAL A 35 2.73 9.74 -11.60
CA VAL A 35 1.49 10.21 -10.98
C VAL A 35 1.52 9.96 -9.47
N TYR A 36 1.90 8.75 -9.04
CA TYR A 36 2.01 8.41 -7.63
C TYR A 36 2.94 9.37 -6.87
N GLY A 37 4.15 9.56 -7.36
CA GLY A 37 5.12 10.45 -6.72
C GLY A 37 4.68 11.91 -6.65
N GLU A 38 4.08 12.42 -7.72
CA GLU A 38 3.53 13.78 -7.74
C GLU A 38 2.44 13.97 -6.66
N TYR A 39 1.55 12.97 -6.49
CA TYR A 39 0.49 13.05 -5.50
C TYR A 39 0.99 12.81 -4.07
N LEU A 40 1.94 11.89 -3.88
CA LEU A 40 2.57 11.67 -2.57
C LEU A 40 3.25 12.95 -2.05
N HIS A 41 3.96 13.65 -2.92
CA HIS A 41 4.58 14.94 -2.57
C HIS A 41 3.55 16.04 -2.27
N ARG A 42 2.41 16.06 -2.98
CA ARG A 42 1.32 17.02 -2.76
C ARG A 42 0.46 16.68 -1.54
N SER A 43 0.41 15.43 -1.08
CA SER A 43 -0.39 15.02 0.08
C SER A 43 0.02 15.76 1.36
N GLN A 44 1.25 16.22 1.41
CA GLN A 44 1.75 17.07 2.48
C GLN A 44 1.16 18.49 2.47
N ASN A 45 0.45 18.89 1.40
CA ASN A 45 -0.12 20.23 1.19
C ASN A 45 -1.51 20.15 0.52
N MET A 46 -2.50 19.54 1.17
CA MET A 46 -3.87 19.38 0.64
C MET A 46 -4.69 20.70 0.60
N ASN A 47 -4.20 21.72 -0.11
CA ASN A 47 -4.87 23.02 -0.20
C ASN A 47 -6.15 23.03 -1.06
N GLN A 48 -6.50 21.94 -1.74
CA GLN A 48 -7.62 21.87 -2.69
C GLN A 48 -8.84 21.09 -2.16
N GLY A 49 -8.85 20.77 -0.87
CA GLY A 49 -9.84 19.87 -0.29
C GLY A 49 -9.51 18.39 -0.56
N PHE A 50 -9.80 17.54 0.43
CA PHE A 50 -9.48 16.12 0.41
C PHE A 50 -10.11 15.35 -0.76
N GLY A 51 -11.43 15.52 -0.97
CA GLY A 51 -12.15 14.77 -1.99
C GLY A 51 -11.69 15.07 -3.40
N GLY A 52 -11.39 16.33 -3.70
CA GLY A 52 -10.83 16.75 -4.99
C GLY A 52 -9.45 16.15 -5.23
N PHE A 53 -8.60 16.16 -4.21
CA PHE A 53 -7.26 15.61 -4.24
C PHE A 53 -7.27 14.10 -4.50
N VAL A 54 -8.06 13.33 -3.73
CA VAL A 54 -8.19 11.88 -3.87
C VAL A 54 -8.79 11.49 -5.23
N LEU A 55 -9.82 12.20 -5.70
CA LEU A 55 -10.40 11.89 -7.00
C LEU A 55 -9.43 12.17 -8.15
N GLY A 56 -8.68 13.27 -8.09
CA GLY A 56 -7.61 13.56 -9.05
C GLY A 56 -6.62 12.41 -9.12
N PHE A 57 -6.08 12.01 -7.98
CA PHE A 57 -5.16 10.88 -7.88
C PHE A 57 -5.71 9.59 -8.49
N LEU A 58 -6.93 9.18 -8.11
CA LEU A 58 -7.52 7.94 -8.59
C LEU A 58 -7.91 7.98 -10.08
N VAL A 59 -8.23 9.15 -10.62
CA VAL A 59 -8.47 9.34 -12.05
C VAL A 59 -7.17 9.24 -12.83
N ASP A 60 -6.15 9.96 -12.40
CA ASP A 60 -4.84 10.01 -13.05
C ASP A 60 -4.13 8.64 -12.96
N TRP A 61 -4.31 7.93 -11.85
CA TRP A 61 -3.85 6.53 -11.71
C TRP A 61 -4.74 5.49 -12.40
N GLY A 62 -5.67 5.90 -13.26
CA GLY A 62 -6.52 5.01 -14.06
C GLY A 62 -7.53 4.16 -13.28
N SER A 63 -7.61 4.33 -11.94
CA SER A 63 -8.43 3.48 -11.06
C SER A 63 -9.93 3.78 -11.16
N LEU A 64 -10.33 5.01 -11.41
CA LEU A 64 -11.74 5.44 -11.48
C LEU A 64 -12.28 5.62 -12.90
N ALA A 65 -11.44 5.85 -13.90
CA ALA A 65 -11.86 6.20 -15.25
C ALA A 65 -12.84 5.20 -15.89
N ARG A 66 -12.77 3.92 -15.51
CA ARG A 66 -13.66 2.85 -16.00
C ARG A 66 -14.90 2.64 -15.13
N THR A 67 -14.89 3.14 -13.90
CA THR A 67 -15.89 2.75 -12.88
C THR A 67 -16.93 3.83 -12.64
N PHE A 68 -16.56 5.10 -12.71
CA PHE A 68 -17.43 6.20 -12.34
C PHE A 68 -17.71 7.12 -13.54
N PRO A 69 -18.99 7.36 -13.89
CA PRO A 69 -19.35 8.36 -14.88
C PRO A 69 -19.01 9.77 -14.38
N LYS A 70 -18.52 10.62 -15.28
CA LYS A 70 -18.06 11.97 -14.96
C LYS A 70 -19.13 12.80 -14.25
N GLU A 71 -20.39 12.61 -14.59
CA GLU A 71 -21.55 13.34 -14.05
C GLU A 71 -21.75 13.14 -12.54
N GLY A 72 -21.20 12.06 -11.97
CA GLY A 72 -21.31 11.78 -10.54
C GLY A 72 -20.08 12.12 -9.71
N LEU A 73 -18.99 12.60 -10.33
CA LEU A 73 -17.73 12.84 -9.62
C LEU A 73 -17.84 13.98 -8.61
N THR A 74 -18.58 15.05 -8.90
CA THR A 74 -18.79 16.17 -7.96
C THR A 74 -19.47 15.70 -6.68
N GLY A 75 -20.50 14.86 -6.78
CA GLY A 75 -21.16 14.33 -5.59
C GLY A 75 -20.31 13.28 -4.84
N LEU A 76 -19.48 12.52 -5.56
CA LEU A 76 -18.51 11.62 -4.93
C LEU A 76 -17.44 12.42 -4.19
N GLN A 77 -16.97 13.53 -4.76
CA GLN A 77 -16.06 14.46 -4.11
C GLN A 77 -16.61 14.97 -2.78
N ALA A 78 -17.85 15.47 -2.77
CA ALA A 78 -18.50 15.97 -1.57
C ALA A 78 -18.62 14.88 -0.48
N ASN A 79 -18.96 13.65 -0.88
CA ASN A 79 -19.04 12.52 0.05
C ASN A 79 -17.67 12.09 0.59
N LEU A 80 -16.59 12.23 -0.17
CA LEU A 80 -15.23 12.00 0.30
C LEU A 80 -14.77 13.09 1.26
N GLU A 81 -15.11 14.37 1.00
CA GLU A 81 -14.87 15.47 1.95
C GLU A 81 -15.55 15.19 3.30
N GLN A 82 -16.83 14.82 3.25
CA GLN A 82 -17.58 14.47 4.46
C GLN A 82 -16.93 13.29 5.21
N TRP A 83 -16.56 12.25 4.49
CA TRP A 83 -15.85 11.10 5.08
C TRP A 83 -14.56 11.54 5.78
N TYR A 84 -13.79 12.42 5.16
CA TYR A 84 -12.53 12.89 5.74
C TYR A 84 -12.76 13.67 7.03
N VAL A 85 -13.72 14.58 7.05
CA VAL A 85 -14.08 15.36 8.25
C VAL A 85 -14.49 14.42 9.41
N GLU A 86 -15.24 13.36 9.11
CA GLU A 86 -15.68 12.39 10.13
C GLU A 86 -14.54 11.53 10.69
N HIS A 87 -13.46 11.32 9.92
CA HIS A 87 -12.37 10.41 10.26
C HIS A 87 -11.01 11.11 10.43
N GLU A 88 -10.95 12.43 10.31
CA GLU A 88 -9.70 13.22 10.37
C GLU A 88 -8.88 12.91 11.64
N GLY A 89 -9.54 12.76 12.79
CA GLY A 89 -8.87 12.44 14.05
C GLY A 89 -8.15 11.08 14.04
N ILE A 90 -8.75 10.07 13.40
CA ILE A 90 -8.13 8.75 13.24
C ILE A 90 -6.97 8.84 12.26
N VAL A 91 -7.18 9.48 11.11
CA VAL A 91 -6.15 9.65 10.08
C VAL A 91 -4.94 10.38 10.65
N ALA A 92 -5.14 11.52 11.33
CA ALA A 92 -4.05 12.30 11.92
C ALA A 92 -3.24 11.50 12.95
N ARG A 93 -3.92 10.68 13.78
CA ARG A 93 -3.23 9.82 14.75
C ARG A 93 -2.37 8.76 14.08
N LEU A 94 -2.83 8.17 12.98
CA LEU A 94 -2.15 7.06 12.30
C LEU A 94 -1.13 7.51 11.25
N SER A 95 -1.19 8.73 10.75
CA SER A 95 -0.34 9.21 9.65
C SER A 95 1.17 9.19 9.94
N ASN A 96 1.55 9.20 11.23
CA ASN A 96 2.94 9.14 11.66
C ASN A 96 3.35 7.79 12.24
N SER A 97 2.58 6.74 11.96
CA SER A 97 2.76 5.40 12.52
C SER A 97 3.28 4.45 11.42
N PRO A 98 4.60 4.29 11.24
CA PRO A 98 5.12 3.43 10.20
C PRO A 98 4.78 1.95 10.48
N LEU A 99 4.52 1.19 9.42
CA LEU A 99 4.07 -0.21 9.51
C LEU A 99 5.02 -1.09 10.33
N TRP A 100 6.31 -0.90 10.18
CA TRP A 100 7.33 -1.70 10.85
C TRP A 100 7.43 -1.42 12.36
N GLU A 101 7.01 -0.24 12.85
CA GLU A 101 6.95 0.11 14.29
C GLU A 101 5.57 -0.15 14.91
N THR A 102 4.51 -0.14 14.11
CA THR A 102 3.12 -0.12 14.60
C THR A 102 2.66 -1.49 15.07
N ASP A 103 2.14 -1.60 16.31
CA ASP A 103 1.40 -2.79 16.72
C ASP A 103 0.00 -2.78 16.12
N LEU A 104 -0.22 -3.62 15.12
CA LEU A 104 -1.51 -3.72 14.44
C LEU A 104 -2.65 -4.29 15.32
N ARG A 105 -2.36 -4.75 16.54
CA ARG A 105 -3.40 -5.11 17.52
C ARG A 105 -4.05 -3.86 18.11
N ASP A 106 -3.26 -2.82 18.33
CA ASP A 106 -3.72 -1.59 18.96
C ASP A 106 -4.52 -0.70 17.99
N VAL A 107 -4.13 -0.70 16.71
CA VAL A 107 -4.70 0.20 15.68
C VAL A 107 -5.60 -0.53 14.68
N GLY A 108 -5.73 -1.86 14.79
CA GLY A 108 -6.41 -2.68 13.78
C GLY A 108 -7.88 -2.34 13.59
N PHE A 109 -8.60 -1.97 14.67
CA PHE A 109 -9.99 -1.54 14.57
C PHE A 109 -10.12 -0.22 13.83
N ASP A 110 -9.26 0.76 14.09
CA ASP A 110 -9.24 2.04 13.39
C ASP A 110 -8.97 1.85 11.90
N ILE A 111 -8.01 1.00 11.55
CA ILE A 111 -7.71 0.67 10.14
C ILE A 111 -8.91 -0.01 9.47
N CYS A 112 -9.56 -0.95 10.15
CA CYS A 112 -10.76 -1.61 9.64
C CYS A 112 -11.91 -0.63 9.43
N GLU A 113 -12.14 0.28 10.38
CA GLU A 113 -13.14 1.33 10.28
C GLU A 113 -12.90 2.25 9.09
N LEU A 114 -11.68 2.78 8.96
CA LEU A 114 -11.28 3.63 7.84
C LEU A 114 -11.49 2.92 6.49
N PHE A 115 -11.03 1.67 6.37
CA PHE A 115 -11.13 0.92 5.13
C PHE A 115 -12.59 0.63 4.74
N ASP A 116 -13.39 0.17 5.69
CA ASP A 116 -14.75 -0.26 5.42
C ASP A 116 -15.72 0.93 5.23
N SER A 117 -15.54 2.01 6.00
CA SER A 117 -16.30 3.25 5.81
C SER A 117 -15.98 3.90 4.47
N LEU A 118 -14.69 4.00 4.11
CA LEU A 118 -14.25 4.57 2.84
C LEU A 118 -14.73 3.73 1.64
N LYS A 119 -14.62 2.41 1.71
CA LYS A 119 -15.13 1.48 0.70
C LYS A 119 -16.62 1.68 0.43
N ARG A 120 -17.40 2.08 1.45
CA ARG A 120 -18.84 2.32 1.36
C ARG A 120 -19.23 3.71 0.87
N VAL A 121 -18.28 4.64 0.77
CA VAL A 121 -18.55 5.95 0.16
C VAL A 121 -19.17 5.75 -1.22
N ARG A 122 -20.23 6.45 -1.51
CA ARG A 122 -21.03 6.24 -2.72
C ARG A 122 -21.04 7.46 -3.62
N GLN A 123 -21.02 7.20 -4.91
CA GLN A 123 -21.42 8.19 -5.88
C GLN A 123 -22.95 8.40 -5.79
N PRO A 124 -23.46 9.62 -5.95
CA PRO A 124 -24.89 9.85 -6.17
C PRO A 124 -25.44 8.99 -7.31
N ILE A 125 -26.74 8.74 -7.31
CA ILE A 125 -27.39 7.95 -8.37
C ILE A 125 -27.22 8.67 -9.71
N VAL A 126 -26.48 8.02 -10.63
CA VAL A 126 -26.34 8.47 -12.00
C VAL A 126 -26.89 7.38 -12.91
N ARG A 127 -27.84 7.75 -13.78
CA ARG A 127 -28.52 6.83 -14.72
C ARG A 127 -29.10 5.60 -14.00
N GLY A 128 -29.70 5.80 -12.83
CA GLY A 128 -30.34 4.74 -12.03
C GLY A 128 -29.38 3.79 -11.31
N ARG A 129 -28.07 4.04 -11.31
CA ARG A 129 -27.08 3.19 -10.65
C ARG A 129 -26.37 3.91 -9.50
N LYS A 130 -26.34 3.25 -8.33
CA LYS A 130 -25.45 3.61 -7.21
C LYS A 130 -24.15 2.82 -7.36
N ARG A 131 -23.01 3.49 -7.24
CA ARG A 131 -21.71 2.84 -7.22
C ARG A 131 -21.00 3.17 -5.92
N ALA A 132 -20.45 2.14 -5.28
CA ALA A 132 -19.59 2.29 -4.11
C ALA A 132 -18.15 2.53 -4.57
N PHE A 133 -17.36 3.18 -3.73
CA PHE A 133 -15.95 3.48 -3.95
C PHE A 133 -15.13 2.20 -4.15
N GLY A 134 -15.41 1.18 -3.32
CA GLY A 134 -14.82 -0.15 -3.45
C GLY A 134 -13.46 -0.29 -2.78
N SER A 135 -13.01 -1.53 -2.65
CA SER A 135 -11.80 -1.91 -1.90
C SER A 135 -10.50 -1.39 -2.52
N THR A 136 -10.35 -1.47 -3.85
CA THR A 136 -9.15 -0.95 -4.53
C THR A 136 -9.00 0.56 -4.35
N ALA A 137 -10.07 1.33 -4.53
CA ALA A 137 -10.02 2.78 -4.34
C ALA A 137 -9.79 3.13 -2.86
N ALA A 138 -10.43 2.41 -1.93
CA ALA A 138 -10.21 2.59 -0.49
C ALA A 138 -8.75 2.30 -0.11
N GLY A 139 -8.17 1.18 -0.53
CA GLY A 139 -6.78 0.83 -0.23
C GLY A 139 -5.78 1.84 -0.80
N LYS A 140 -5.99 2.31 -2.03
CA LYS A 140 -5.15 3.35 -2.65
C LYS A 140 -5.26 4.69 -1.91
N THR A 141 -6.47 5.05 -1.48
CA THR A 141 -6.69 6.28 -0.70
C THR A 141 -6.04 6.22 0.68
N LEU A 142 -6.17 5.09 1.40
CA LEU A 142 -5.52 4.92 2.69
C LEU A 142 -4.00 4.96 2.57
N HIS A 143 -3.43 4.33 1.54
CA HIS A 143 -2.01 4.42 1.27
C HIS A 143 -1.57 5.87 0.98
N LEU A 144 -2.34 6.62 0.20
CA LEU A 144 -2.03 8.03 -0.08
C LEU A 144 -2.05 8.91 1.18
N LEU A 145 -2.95 8.62 2.14
CA LEU A 145 -3.06 9.33 3.41
C LEU A 145 -1.98 8.92 4.42
N MET A 146 -1.64 7.65 4.43
CA MET A 146 -0.77 7.01 5.41
C MET A 146 0.23 6.09 4.69
N PRO A 147 1.12 6.66 3.86
CA PRO A 147 1.98 5.88 2.98
C PRO A 147 2.97 4.99 3.73
N GLU A 148 3.36 5.37 4.94
CA GLU A 148 4.27 4.57 5.77
C GLU A 148 3.56 3.40 6.49
N LEU A 149 2.22 3.46 6.63
CA LEU A 149 1.43 2.46 7.36
C LEU A 149 0.67 1.51 6.45
N CYS A 150 -0.02 2.05 5.46
CA CYS A 150 -0.98 1.32 4.65
C CYS A 150 -0.35 0.80 3.36
N VAL A 151 -0.35 -0.51 3.14
CA VAL A 151 0.00 -1.12 1.85
C VAL A 151 -1.19 -1.01 0.91
N ILE A 152 -0.94 -0.77 -0.38
CA ILE A 152 -2.00 -0.68 -1.39
C ILE A 152 -2.76 -2.01 -1.49
N TRP A 153 -4.07 -1.91 -1.54
CA TRP A 153 -4.95 -3.03 -1.85
C TRP A 153 -5.41 -2.96 -3.30
N ASP A 154 -4.86 -3.80 -4.16
CA ASP A 154 -5.45 -4.05 -5.48
C ASP A 154 -6.30 -5.32 -5.43
N GLU A 155 -7.62 -5.17 -5.54
CA GLU A 155 -8.58 -6.27 -5.45
C GLU A 155 -8.24 -7.42 -6.42
N LYS A 156 -7.82 -7.11 -7.64
CA LYS A 156 -7.50 -8.13 -8.64
C LYS A 156 -6.25 -8.91 -8.25
N VAL A 157 -5.22 -8.21 -7.79
CA VAL A 157 -3.94 -8.80 -7.42
C VAL A 157 -4.10 -9.61 -6.14
N VAL A 158 -4.63 -9.00 -5.08
CA VAL A 158 -4.77 -9.65 -3.77
C VAL A 158 -5.73 -10.83 -3.85
N ARG A 159 -6.91 -10.68 -4.46
CA ARG A 159 -7.87 -11.77 -4.59
C ARG A 159 -7.34 -12.94 -5.42
N LYS A 160 -6.68 -12.65 -6.54
CA LYS A 160 -6.10 -13.67 -7.42
C LYS A 160 -4.92 -14.38 -6.75
N ASN A 161 -4.04 -13.62 -6.13
CA ASN A 161 -2.76 -14.15 -5.68
C ASN A 161 -2.84 -14.78 -4.27
N VAL A 162 -3.68 -14.25 -3.37
CA VAL A 162 -3.78 -14.73 -1.98
C VAL A 162 -5.18 -15.15 -1.53
N GLY A 163 -6.20 -14.98 -2.36
CA GLY A 163 -7.57 -15.47 -2.08
C GLY A 163 -8.33 -14.67 -1.02
N LEU A 164 -7.85 -13.50 -0.62
CA LEU A 164 -8.54 -12.65 0.35
C LEU A 164 -9.69 -11.88 -0.31
N ASN A 165 -10.78 -11.69 0.46
CA ASN A 165 -11.91 -10.86 0.05
C ASN A 165 -11.62 -9.38 0.32
N GLY A 166 -12.32 -8.47 -0.36
CA GLY A 166 -12.16 -7.04 -0.14
C GLY A 166 -12.95 -6.49 1.06
N ASP A 167 -12.97 -7.20 2.18
CA ASP A 167 -13.52 -6.72 3.45
C ASP A 167 -12.42 -6.17 4.37
N ALA A 168 -12.80 -5.45 5.43
CA ALA A 168 -11.87 -4.79 6.32
C ALA A 168 -10.94 -5.76 7.07
N TRP A 169 -11.46 -6.92 7.48
CA TRP A 169 -10.66 -7.93 8.17
C TRP A 169 -9.64 -8.58 7.24
N SER A 170 -10.02 -8.84 5.99
CA SER A 170 -9.09 -9.30 4.95
C SER A 170 -8.00 -8.27 4.71
N TYR A 171 -8.32 -6.98 4.71
CA TYR A 171 -7.32 -5.91 4.59
C TYR A 171 -6.36 -5.90 5.79
N LEU A 172 -6.87 -6.02 7.02
CA LEU A 172 -6.03 -6.09 8.21
C LEU A 172 -5.13 -7.34 8.22
N ARG A 173 -5.66 -8.50 7.82
CA ARG A 173 -4.85 -9.72 7.65
C ARG A 173 -3.75 -9.53 6.61
N TYR A 174 -4.07 -8.89 5.51
CA TYR A 174 -3.11 -8.53 4.48
C TYR A 174 -2.01 -7.64 5.04
N LEU A 175 -2.35 -6.57 5.78
CA LEU A 175 -1.36 -5.69 6.40
C LEU A 175 -0.46 -6.43 7.40
N ARG A 176 -1.00 -7.36 8.20
CA ARG A 176 -0.21 -8.19 9.12
C ARG A 176 0.82 -9.06 8.39
N ALA A 177 0.41 -9.69 7.29
CA ALA A 177 1.33 -10.46 6.46
C ALA A 177 2.43 -9.56 5.86
N GLN A 178 2.05 -8.39 5.33
CA GLN A 178 3.00 -7.43 4.77
C GLN A 178 3.97 -6.88 5.83
N LYS A 179 3.49 -6.60 7.04
CA LYS A 179 4.33 -6.23 8.18
C LYS A 179 5.38 -7.30 8.48
N THR A 180 4.96 -8.58 8.55
CA THR A 180 5.88 -9.69 8.81
C THR A 180 6.96 -9.82 7.72
N ILE A 181 6.59 -9.58 6.46
CA ILE A 181 7.53 -9.57 5.34
C ILE A 181 8.52 -8.41 5.49
N LEU A 182 8.02 -7.21 5.81
CA LEU A 182 8.87 -6.04 6.02
C LEU A 182 9.83 -6.25 7.20
N GLU A 183 9.36 -6.75 8.33
CA GLU A 183 10.19 -7.06 9.50
C GLU A 183 11.29 -8.07 9.19
N LYS A 184 10.98 -9.09 8.38
CA LYS A 184 11.95 -10.07 7.91
C LYS A 184 13.01 -9.42 7.02
N ALA A 185 12.60 -8.56 6.07
CA ALA A 185 13.50 -7.86 5.17
C ALA A 185 14.40 -6.86 5.91
N VAL A 186 13.82 -6.11 6.84
CA VAL A 186 14.56 -5.15 7.68
C VAL A 186 15.58 -5.86 8.56
N ARG A 187 15.21 -6.97 9.19
CA ARG A 187 16.13 -7.78 9.99
C ARG A 187 17.30 -8.28 9.17
N ASP A 188 17.04 -8.86 8.01
CA ASP A 188 18.05 -9.38 7.11
C ASP A 188 19.00 -8.25 6.62
N ALA A 189 18.48 -7.11 6.22
CA ALA A 189 19.27 -5.93 5.84
C ALA A 189 20.11 -5.40 7.01
N SER A 190 19.53 -5.36 8.21
CA SER A 190 20.20 -4.88 9.42
C SER A 190 21.34 -5.80 9.86
N GLU A 191 21.13 -7.13 9.83
CA GLU A 191 22.16 -8.11 10.18
C GLU A 191 23.34 -8.08 9.20
N GLN A 192 23.05 -7.97 7.88
CA GLN A 192 24.12 -7.94 6.86
C GLN A 192 24.95 -6.64 6.89
N ASN A 193 24.35 -5.53 7.27
CA ASN A 193 25.00 -4.22 7.19
C ASN A 193 25.27 -3.58 8.56
N HIS A 194 24.94 -4.25 9.66
CA HIS A 194 25.07 -3.75 11.04
C HIS A 194 24.27 -2.45 11.27
N PHE A 195 23.06 -2.36 10.72
CA PHE A 195 22.15 -1.23 10.87
C PHE A 195 21.17 -1.45 12.02
N ASP A 196 20.64 -0.36 12.58
CA ASP A 196 19.37 -0.43 13.32
C ASP A 196 18.17 -0.63 12.35
N ALA A 197 16.99 -0.90 12.91
CA ALA A 197 15.82 -1.20 12.10
C ALA A 197 15.42 -0.04 11.17
N ARG A 198 15.53 1.20 11.64
CA ARG A 198 15.20 2.40 10.83
C ARG A 198 16.16 2.56 9.66
N ALA A 199 17.45 2.39 9.90
CA ALA A 199 18.45 2.42 8.85
C ALA A 199 18.27 1.25 7.88
N GLY A 200 17.81 0.08 8.36
CA GLY A 200 17.44 -1.07 7.53
C GLY A 200 16.29 -0.76 6.57
N VAL A 201 15.23 -0.10 7.02
CA VAL A 201 14.13 0.38 6.16
C VAL A 201 14.65 1.34 5.10
N GLN A 202 15.36 2.40 5.51
CA GLN A 202 15.93 3.39 4.59
C GLN A 202 16.88 2.75 3.56
N TRP A 203 17.59 1.70 3.97
CA TRP A 203 18.46 0.96 3.05
C TRP A 203 17.66 0.19 1.99
N ILE A 204 16.54 -0.44 2.37
CA ILE A 204 15.61 -1.13 1.45
C ILE A 204 15.05 -0.13 0.44
N GLU A 205 14.53 1.01 0.88
CA GLU A 205 13.97 2.07 0.04
C GLU A 205 15.00 2.63 -0.95
N ARG A 206 16.20 2.93 -0.45
CA ARG A 206 17.30 3.41 -1.30
C ARG A 206 17.79 2.36 -2.28
N THR A 207 17.88 1.09 -1.88
CA THR A 207 18.31 -0.01 -2.75
C THR A 207 17.28 -0.25 -3.85
N HIS A 208 16.00 -0.17 -3.53
CA HIS A 208 14.92 -0.26 -4.51
C HIS A 208 15.03 0.86 -5.54
N ARG A 209 15.17 2.10 -5.11
CA ARG A 209 15.39 3.24 -5.99
C ARG A 209 16.57 3.03 -6.93
N VAL A 210 17.74 2.65 -6.41
CA VAL A 210 18.95 2.41 -7.24
C VAL A 210 18.74 1.32 -8.29
N ARG A 211 18.02 0.26 -7.95
CA ARG A 211 17.69 -0.81 -8.91
C ARG A 211 16.74 -0.32 -10.00
N ARG A 212 15.81 0.55 -9.64
CA ARG A 212 14.86 1.14 -10.59
C ARG A 212 15.48 2.22 -11.48
N ASP A 213 16.42 3.01 -10.97
CA ASP A 213 17.10 4.06 -11.75
C ASP A 213 17.80 3.51 -13.00
N ASN A 214 18.09 2.21 -13.04
CA ASN A 214 18.57 1.54 -14.25
C ASN A 214 17.47 1.31 -15.31
N VAL A 215 16.19 1.45 -14.94
CA VAL A 215 15.04 1.22 -15.82
C VAL A 215 14.25 2.53 -16.03
N THR A 216 13.90 3.21 -14.95
CA THR A 216 13.16 4.48 -14.98
C THR A 216 13.55 5.32 -13.77
N PRO A 217 14.25 6.45 -13.94
CA PRO A 217 14.68 7.28 -12.82
C PRO A 217 13.48 7.82 -12.02
N LEU A 218 13.45 7.56 -10.71
CA LEU A 218 12.52 8.16 -9.78
C LEU A 218 13.16 9.39 -9.13
N SER A 219 12.40 10.46 -9.01
CA SER A 219 12.84 11.69 -8.34
C SER A 219 12.64 11.66 -6.81
N PHE A 220 12.12 10.56 -6.25
CA PHE A 220 11.80 10.41 -4.82
C PHE A 220 12.01 8.98 -4.34
N ASP A 221 12.20 8.81 -3.03
CA ASP A 221 12.23 7.50 -2.40
C ASP A 221 10.79 7.01 -2.18
N GLU A 222 10.48 5.80 -2.63
CA GLU A 222 9.19 5.18 -2.38
C GLU A 222 9.17 4.56 -0.98
N PRO A 223 8.08 4.73 -0.21
CA PRO A 223 7.96 4.10 1.09
C PRO A 223 7.98 2.58 0.97
N ALA A 224 8.51 1.91 1.99
CA ALA A 224 8.63 0.45 2.02
C ALA A 224 7.28 -0.27 1.78
N THR A 225 6.16 0.34 2.17
CA THR A 225 4.81 -0.16 1.90
C THR A 225 4.46 -0.20 0.41
N LYS A 226 5.02 0.72 -0.39
CA LYS A 226 4.87 0.70 -1.85
C LYS A 226 5.71 -0.42 -2.47
N ILE A 227 6.92 -0.63 -1.98
CA ILE A 227 7.79 -1.76 -2.39
C ILE A 227 7.11 -3.11 -2.12
N LEU A 228 6.43 -3.23 -0.96
CA LEU A 228 5.63 -4.42 -0.62
C LEU A 228 4.47 -4.64 -1.62
N ASP A 229 3.75 -3.58 -2.01
CA ASP A 229 2.68 -3.66 -3.01
C ASP A 229 3.21 -4.16 -4.36
N GLU A 230 4.32 -3.63 -4.81
CA GLU A 230 4.93 -4.00 -6.08
C GLU A 230 5.39 -5.47 -6.10
N ALA A 231 5.97 -5.95 -5.01
CA ALA A 231 6.37 -7.35 -4.88
C ALA A 231 5.18 -8.33 -4.97
N MET A 232 3.94 -7.86 -4.68
CA MET A 232 2.73 -8.67 -4.82
C MET A 232 2.38 -9.07 -6.27
N TYR A 233 2.99 -8.41 -7.24
CA TYR A 233 2.79 -8.75 -8.66
C TYR A 233 3.69 -9.90 -9.11
N ASP A 234 4.69 -10.30 -8.31
CA ASP A 234 5.52 -11.49 -8.55
C ASP A 234 4.83 -12.74 -7.96
N PRO A 235 4.37 -13.69 -8.82
CA PRO A 235 3.63 -14.86 -8.33
C PRO A 235 4.45 -15.81 -7.47
N ASP A 236 5.76 -15.89 -7.72
CA ASP A 236 6.64 -16.76 -6.95
C ASP A 236 6.93 -16.16 -5.58
N PHE A 237 7.14 -14.84 -5.49
CA PHE A 237 7.25 -14.15 -4.22
C PHE A 237 5.98 -14.34 -3.37
N VAL A 238 4.81 -14.14 -3.95
CA VAL A 238 3.54 -14.33 -3.24
C VAL A 238 3.36 -15.77 -2.77
N ARG A 239 3.67 -16.75 -3.61
CA ARG A 239 3.52 -18.17 -3.28
C ARG A 239 4.44 -18.60 -2.13
N LEU A 240 5.68 -18.11 -2.13
CA LEU A 240 6.70 -18.55 -1.18
C LEU A 240 6.69 -17.76 0.13
N GLU A 241 6.39 -16.48 0.09
CA GLU A 241 6.57 -15.59 1.24
C GLU A 241 5.25 -15.09 1.84
N VAL A 242 4.22 -14.81 1.02
CA VAL A 242 2.97 -14.20 1.49
C VAL A 242 1.92 -15.23 1.89
N ARG A 243 1.64 -16.22 1.04
CA ARG A 243 0.60 -17.21 1.30
C ARG A 243 0.77 -17.99 2.60
N PRO A 244 1.97 -18.47 2.95
CA PRO A 244 2.17 -19.20 4.21
C PRO A 244 1.78 -18.37 5.44
N LEU A 245 2.05 -17.05 5.43
CA LEU A 245 1.68 -16.17 6.55
C LEU A 245 0.16 -16.02 6.71
N LEU A 246 -0.56 -16.01 5.61
CA LEU A 246 -2.02 -15.90 5.63
C LEU A 246 -2.71 -17.21 6.03
N GLU A 247 -2.11 -18.36 5.76
CA GLU A 247 -2.61 -19.68 6.16
C GLU A 247 -2.49 -19.90 7.68
N VAL A 248 -1.40 -19.44 8.29
CA VAL A 248 -1.17 -19.52 9.74
C VAL A 248 -2.21 -18.70 10.51
N ASP A 249 -2.56 -17.52 10.02
CA ASP A 249 -3.49 -16.61 10.70
C ASP A 249 -4.95 -17.14 10.74
N THR A 250 -5.31 -18.08 9.86
CA THR A 250 -6.62 -18.75 9.90
C THR A 250 -6.75 -19.75 11.06
N ASN A 251 -5.65 -20.27 11.57
CA ASN A 251 -5.62 -21.22 12.67
C ASN A 251 -5.58 -20.57 14.06
N THR A 252 -5.24 -19.28 14.13
CA THR A 252 -5.28 -18.47 15.36
C THR A 252 -6.58 -17.66 15.42
N SER A 253 -7.74 -18.35 15.47
CA SER A 253 -9.04 -17.70 15.65
C SER A 253 -9.19 -17.20 17.11
N ILE A 254 -8.55 -16.09 17.42
CA ILE A 254 -8.95 -15.22 18.52
C ILE A 254 -9.75 -14.07 17.89
N LEU A 255 -10.95 -14.38 17.46
CA LEU A 255 -11.97 -13.35 17.26
C LEU A 255 -12.45 -12.94 18.66
N PRO A 256 -12.35 -11.68 19.07
CA PRO A 256 -13.14 -11.20 20.18
C PRO A 256 -14.60 -11.37 19.76
N THR A 257 -15.36 -12.12 20.56
CA THR A 257 -16.82 -12.24 20.40
C THR A 257 -17.39 -10.85 20.63
N VAL A 258 -17.70 -10.13 19.56
CA VAL A 258 -18.46 -8.88 19.65
C VAL A 258 -19.90 -9.30 19.94
N THR A 259 -20.29 -9.24 21.19
CA THR A 259 -21.71 -9.28 21.62
C THR A 259 -22.29 -7.89 21.29
N TYR A 260 -23.23 -7.85 20.34
CA TYR A 260 -24.07 -6.69 20.04
C TYR A 260 -25.12 -6.49 21.13
#